data_fe45020cf713f91c1443e2f64ba74e40
#
_entry.id   fe45020cf713f91c1443e2f64ba74e40
#
_cell.length_a   1.000
_cell.length_b   1.000
_cell.length_c   1.000
_cell.angle_alpha   90.00
_cell.angle_beta   90.00
_cell.angle_gamma   90.00
#
_symmetry.space_group_name_H-M   'P 1'
#
loop_
_entity.id
_entity.type
_entity.pdbx_description
1 polymer ?
#
loop_
_entity_poly.entity_id
_entity_poly.type
_entity_poly.pdbx_seq_one_letter_code
_entity_poly.pdbx_strand_id
1 'polypeptide(L)'
;MNCTYNENLYEHSFRTIDSHTMGEATRIIYDGFPELPGQTMMEKKEYLISHYDHYRKALMLEPRGHRDMFGALLTPPVHEEADYGVIFMDSGGCLNMCGHGSIGTASMLVETGMVDVSEPYTDVVLDAPSGLIRTRVKVQNGKAKQVSILNVPAFLYKENQTIDIQGYGMIQYDISFGGSFFALVDAEQIGIDITMENVDILSELGMLLLKKINETVPIKHPYLDITTVDLVEFYSHTDKPKADMKNCVIFGMAQADRSPCGTGTSAKMAALYAKGELALHTPFVYESVTGSLFTGEATKEVEVGDYRGIIPQITGSAYMTGMNTWLLDPEDPLELGFLLGTQKKAPKESDRSRIVRAAWQLFHEKG
;
A
#
# COMPACT_ATOMS: atom_id res chain seq x y z
N MET A 1 37.90 7.03 7.71
CA MET A 1 37.49 8.44 7.82
C MET A 1 36.35 8.49 8.81
N ASN A 2 36.44 9.36 9.83
CA ASN A 2 35.31 9.64 10.71
C ASN A 2 34.58 10.86 10.11
N CYS A 3 33.30 10.71 9.80
CA CYS A 3 32.45 11.82 9.38
C CYS A 3 31.65 12.27 10.59
N THR A 4 31.80 13.52 10.97
CA THR A 4 31.06 14.14 12.06
C THR A 4 30.46 15.45 11.56
N TYR A 5 29.27 15.77 12.02
CA TYR A 5 28.62 17.05 11.73
C TYR A 5 28.23 17.75 13.05
N ASN A 6 28.09 19.08 12.99
CA ASN A 6 27.66 19.88 14.15
C ASN A 6 26.11 19.95 14.12
N GLU A 7 25.46 19.23 15.02
CA GLU A 7 23.99 19.19 15.10
C GLU A 7 23.35 20.56 15.31
N ASN A 8 24.08 21.52 15.94
CA ASN A 8 23.57 22.88 16.19
C ASN A 8 23.42 23.74 14.91
N LEU A 9 23.87 23.26 13.76
CA LEU A 9 23.66 23.93 12.47
C LEU A 9 22.31 23.63 11.84
N TYR A 10 21.57 22.66 12.38
CA TYR A 10 20.32 22.18 11.82
C TYR A 10 19.17 22.44 12.80
N GLU A 11 18.02 22.83 12.26
CA GLU A 11 16.82 23.06 13.07
C GLU A 11 16.30 21.76 13.66
N HIS A 12 16.39 20.67 12.90
CA HIS A 12 15.87 19.36 13.29
C HIS A 12 16.67 18.21 12.69
N SER A 13 16.69 17.08 13.40
CA SER A 13 17.24 15.83 12.88
C SER A 13 16.31 14.66 13.18
N PHE A 14 16.13 13.79 12.20
CA PHE A 14 15.31 12.57 12.31
C PHE A 14 16.16 11.35 12.09
N ARG A 15 15.99 10.33 12.93
CA ARG A 15 16.63 9.03 12.73
C ARG A 15 15.62 8.05 12.15
N THR A 16 16.04 7.36 11.09
CA THR A 16 15.17 6.44 10.38
C THR A 16 15.84 5.11 10.08
N ILE A 17 15.01 4.07 10.00
CA ILE A 17 15.35 2.79 9.38
C ILE A 17 14.58 2.75 8.07
N ASP A 18 15.31 2.75 6.96
CA ASP A 18 14.70 2.63 5.64
C ASP A 18 14.67 1.15 5.23
N SER A 19 13.55 0.71 4.70
CA SER A 19 13.29 -0.66 4.30
C SER A 19 12.41 -0.70 3.05
N HIS A 20 12.24 -1.88 2.49
CA HIS A 20 11.15 -2.15 1.57
C HIS A 20 10.45 -3.47 1.90
N THR A 21 9.14 -3.50 1.75
CA THR A 21 8.33 -4.71 1.85
C THR A 21 7.99 -5.17 0.44
N MET A 22 8.68 -6.20 -0.04
CA MET A 22 8.51 -6.76 -1.38
C MET A 22 8.50 -5.71 -2.50
N GLY A 23 9.37 -4.69 -2.39
CA GLY A 23 9.52 -3.61 -3.37
C GLY A 23 8.93 -2.27 -2.93
N GLU A 24 7.90 -2.25 -2.07
CA GLU A 24 7.28 -1.02 -1.60
C GLU A 24 8.08 -0.43 -0.44
N ALA A 25 8.53 0.82 -0.60
CA ALA A 25 9.39 1.49 0.37
C ALA A 25 8.66 1.78 1.68
N THR A 26 9.39 1.68 2.80
CA THR A 26 8.90 2.12 4.11
C THR A 26 10.04 2.74 4.90
N ARG A 27 9.96 4.04 5.17
CA ARG A 27 10.86 4.78 6.06
C ARG A 27 10.28 4.78 7.48
N ILE A 28 10.92 4.10 8.40
CA ILE A 28 10.48 4.02 9.79
C ILE A 28 11.21 5.10 10.59
N ILE A 29 10.47 6.10 11.05
CA ILE A 29 10.98 7.21 11.86
C ILE A 29 10.87 6.76 13.31
N TYR A 30 12.00 6.59 13.98
CA TYR A 30 12.04 6.07 15.35
C TYR A 30 12.57 7.07 16.37
N ASP A 31 13.17 8.17 15.93
CA ASP A 31 13.70 9.21 16.81
C ASP A 31 13.72 10.58 16.12
N GLY A 32 13.72 11.65 16.92
CA GLY A 32 13.77 13.03 16.45
C GLY A 32 12.41 13.64 16.13
N PHE A 33 11.32 12.90 16.09
CA PHE A 33 9.99 13.47 15.87
C PHE A 33 9.42 14.03 17.18
N PRO A 34 8.76 15.21 17.15
CA PRO A 34 8.15 15.78 18.35
C PRO A 34 7.10 14.86 18.97
N GLU A 35 6.94 14.93 20.28
CA GLU A 35 5.91 14.17 20.98
C GLU A 35 4.50 14.55 20.48
N LEU A 36 3.68 13.52 20.24
CA LEU A 36 2.30 13.69 19.79
C LEU A 36 1.35 13.49 20.97
N PRO A 37 0.67 14.55 21.43
CA PRO A 37 -0.38 14.42 22.43
C PRO A 37 -1.62 13.73 21.84
N GLY A 38 -2.36 13.00 22.69
CA GLY A 38 -3.62 12.35 22.32
C GLY A 38 -3.91 11.16 23.22
N GLN A 39 -5.20 10.92 23.47
CA GLN A 39 -5.70 9.78 24.24
C GLN A 39 -6.01 8.56 23.35
N THR A 40 -5.97 8.76 22.03
CA THR A 40 -6.14 7.74 21.00
C THR A 40 -5.10 7.93 19.91
N MET A 41 -4.79 6.85 19.18
CA MET A 41 -3.89 6.96 18.02
C MET A 41 -4.47 7.83 16.90
N MET A 42 -5.80 7.93 16.82
CA MET A 42 -6.48 8.84 15.88
C MET A 42 -6.21 10.30 16.26
N GLU A 43 -6.34 10.67 17.53
CA GLU A 43 -6.03 12.03 18.01
C GLU A 43 -4.56 12.38 17.76
N LYS A 44 -3.62 11.45 18.01
CA LYS A 44 -2.20 11.64 17.70
C LYS A 44 -1.98 11.91 16.21
N LYS A 45 -2.65 11.15 15.32
CA LYS A 45 -2.60 11.36 13.87
C LYS A 45 -3.16 12.74 13.47
N GLU A 46 -4.30 13.14 14.01
CA GLU A 46 -4.90 14.45 13.74
C GLU A 46 -4.01 15.59 14.22
N TYR A 47 -3.35 15.42 15.36
CA TYR A 47 -2.38 16.38 15.87
C TYR A 47 -1.16 16.49 14.96
N LEU A 48 -0.62 15.36 14.46
CA LEU A 48 0.46 15.35 13.48
C LEU A 48 0.05 16.14 12.23
N ILE A 49 -1.13 15.86 11.66
CA ILE A 49 -1.62 16.52 10.44
C ILE A 49 -1.74 18.04 10.67
N SER A 50 -2.26 18.45 11.80
CA SER A 50 -2.54 19.88 12.07
C SER A 50 -1.29 20.69 12.47
N HIS A 51 -0.25 20.06 13.05
CA HIS A 51 0.90 20.78 13.61
C HIS A 51 2.23 20.40 12.94
N TYR A 52 2.39 19.15 12.47
CA TYR A 52 3.66 18.61 12.02
C TYR A 52 3.63 17.99 10.61
N ASP A 53 2.61 18.28 9.78
CA ASP A 53 2.55 17.79 8.39
C ASP A 53 3.76 18.24 7.55
N HIS A 54 4.38 19.36 7.90
CA HIS A 54 5.59 19.83 7.26
C HIS A 54 6.78 18.84 7.45
N TYR A 55 6.91 18.17 8.59
CA TYR A 55 7.92 17.13 8.79
C TYR A 55 7.62 15.86 7.98
N ARG A 56 6.33 15.48 7.89
CA ARG A 56 5.95 14.41 6.97
C ARG A 56 6.38 14.75 5.54
N LYS A 57 6.07 15.95 5.07
CA LYS A 57 6.48 16.41 3.72
C LYS A 57 8.00 16.37 3.56
N ALA A 58 8.75 16.92 4.51
CA ALA A 58 10.19 16.91 4.45
C ALA A 58 10.81 15.51 4.32
N LEU A 59 10.17 14.49 4.95
CA LEU A 59 10.68 13.11 4.97
C LEU A 59 10.14 12.24 3.83
N MET A 60 8.93 12.54 3.31
CA MET A 60 8.29 11.71 2.29
C MET A 60 8.46 12.27 0.88
N LEU A 61 8.69 13.59 0.73
CA LEU A 61 8.86 14.22 -0.56
C LEU A 61 10.34 14.35 -0.96
N GLU A 62 10.61 14.71 -2.22
CA GLU A 62 11.95 15.05 -2.67
C GLU A 62 12.50 16.28 -1.90
N PRO A 63 13.78 16.37 -1.60
CA PRO A 63 14.87 15.49 -2.03
C PRO A 63 15.12 14.29 -1.10
N ARG A 64 14.43 14.15 0.04
CA ARG A 64 14.69 13.09 1.03
C ARG A 64 13.86 11.84 0.79
N GLY A 65 12.71 11.97 0.15
CA GLY A 65 11.83 10.89 -0.30
C GLY A 65 11.59 10.94 -1.79
N HIS A 66 10.46 10.44 -2.22
CA HIS A 66 10.01 10.45 -3.61
C HIS A 66 8.47 10.37 -3.68
N ARG A 67 7.91 10.50 -4.88
CA ARG A 67 6.46 10.50 -5.11
C ARG A 67 5.71 9.32 -4.47
N ASP A 68 6.33 8.15 -4.47
CA ASP A 68 5.72 6.90 -4.00
C ASP A 68 6.33 6.45 -2.66
N MET A 69 6.89 7.39 -1.88
CA MET A 69 7.47 7.10 -0.57
C MET A 69 6.39 6.85 0.47
N PHE A 70 6.54 5.75 1.22
CA PHE A 70 5.78 5.48 2.43
C PHE A 70 6.67 5.60 3.68
N GLY A 71 6.04 5.95 4.79
CA GLY A 71 6.68 6.04 6.10
C GLY A 71 5.82 5.48 7.21
N ALA A 72 6.47 5.20 8.33
CA ALA A 72 5.88 4.77 9.58
C ALA A 72 6.54 5.57 10.71
N LEU A 73 5.79 6.41 11.39
CA LEU A 73 6.26 7.11 12.59
C LEU A 73 5.97 6.25 13.81
N LEU A 74 7.02 5.85 14.52
CA LEU A 74 6.88 5.19 15.82
C LEU A 74 6.61 6.21 16.92
N THR A 75 5.69 5.88 17.81
CA THR A 75 5.29 6.71 18.96
C THR A 75 4.97 5.79 20.14
N PRO A 76 4.96 6.29 21.38
CA PRO A 76 4.39 5.52 22.49
C PRO A 76 2.96 5.06 22.16
N PRO A 77 2.63 3.77 22.39
CA PRO A 77 1.29 3.27 22.17
C PRO A 77 0.29 3.88 23.15
N VAL A 78 -0.99 3.85 22.81
CA VAL A 78 -2.07 4.19 23.72
C VAL A 78 -2.65 2.91 24.35
N HIS A 79 -2.67 1.84 23.60
CA HIS A 79 -3.17 0.55 24.06
C HIS A 79 -2.07 -0.24 24.77
N GLU A 80 -2.35 -0.75 25.99
CA GLU A 80 -1.38 -1.44 26.85
C GLU A 80 -0.81 -2.75 26.25
N GLU A 81 -1.55 -3.39 25.34
CA GLU A 81 -1.09 -4.63 24.68
C GLU A 81 -0.09 -4.36 23.52
N ALA A 82 0.09 -3.13 23.11
CA ALA A 82 0.91 -2.81 21.96
C ALA A 82 2.36 -2.52 22.35
N ASP A 83 3.29 -3.01 21.53
CA ASP A 83 4.72 -2.73 21.68
C ASP A 83 5.04 -1.29 21.28
N TYR A 84 4.45 -0.81 20.18
CA TYR A 84 4.62 0.54 19.66
C TYR A 84 3.31 1.09 19.09
N GLY A 85 3.11 2.40 19.26
CA GLY A 85 2.19 3.17 18.44
C GLY A 85 2.81 3.43 17.07
N VAL A 86 1.99 3.41 16.01
CA VAL A 86 2.45 3.68 14.65
C VAL A 86 1.47 4.56 13.89
N ILE A 87 1.98 5.60 13.23
CA ILE A 87 1.22 6.41 12.27
C ILE A 87 1.85 6.23 10.91
N PHE A 88 1.14 5.56 10.02
CA PHE A 88 1.59 5.41 8.63
C PHE A 88 1.33 6.70 7.85
N MET A 89 2.20 6.96 6.88
CA MET A 89 2.13 8.14 6.02
C MET A 89 2.68 7.83 4.63
N ASP A 90 2.32 8.67 3.68
CA ASP A 90 2.87 8.66 2.34
C ASP A 90 3.13 10.09 1.85
N SER A 91 3.44 10.24 0.57
CA SER A 91 3.61 11.56 -0.04
C SER A 91 2.35 12.41 -0.02
N GLY A 92 1.17 11.82 0.03
CA GLY A 92 -0.15 12.49 0.02
C GLY A 92 -0.70 12.82 1.40
N GLY A 93 -0.37 12.05 2.45
CA GLY A 93 -0.94 12.26 3.78
C GLY A 93 -0.62 11.18 4.81
N CYS A 94 -1.44 11.15 5.88
CA CYS A 94 -1.36 10.14 6.92
C CYS A 94 -2.48 9.11 6.76
N LEU A 95 -2.15 7.84 6.97
CA LEU A 95 -3.02 6.69 6.78
C LEU A 95 -3.48 6.12 8.12
N ASN A 96 -4.63 5.48 8.14
CA ASN A 96 -5.14 4.79 9.34
C ASN A 96 -4.50 3.42 9.51
N MET A 97 -4.13 2.76 8.42
CA MET A 97 -3.52 1.43 8.38
C MET A 97 -2.72 1.27 7.08
N CYS A 98 -1.66 0.47 7.14
CA CYS A 98 -0.85 0.13 5.97
C CYS A 98 -0.30 -1.29 6.12
N GLY A 99 -0.69 -2.21 5.22
CA GLY A 99 -0.30 -3.63 5.29
C GLY A 99 1.20 -3.84 5.10
N HIS A 100 1.76 -3.32 3.99
CA HIS A 100 3.20 -3.45 3.74
C HIS A 100 4.04 -2.68 4.77
N GLY A 101 3.56 -1.50 5.22
CA GLY A 101 4.19 -0.74 6.28
C GLY A 101 4.23 -1.49 7.60
N SER A 102 3.16 -2.22 7.97
CA SER A 102 3.12 -3.07 9.16
C SER A 102 4.12 -4.22 9.08
N ILE A 103 4.22 -4.88 7.92
CA ILE A 103 5.20 -5.94 7.66
C ILE A 103 6.63 -5.37 7.80
N GLY A 104 6.89 -4.23 7.18
CA GLY A 104 8.18 -3.54 7.25
C GLY A 104 8.53 -3.15 8.67
N THR A 105 7.62 -2.48 9.37
CA THR A 105 7.83 -2.04 10.76
C THR A 105 8.11 -3.22 11.68
N ALA A 106 7.27 -4.27 11.69
CA ALA A 106 7.48 -5.43 12.55
C ALA A 106 8.80 -6.15 12.25
N SER A 107 9.20 -6.26 10.97
CA SER A 107 10.49 -6.82 10.59
C SER A 107 11.65 -6.02 11.17
N MET A 108 11.60 -4.69 11.07
CA MET A 108 12.67 -3.82 11.52
C MET A 108 12.76 -3.75 13.05
N LEU A 109 11.63 -3.75 13.76
CA LEU A 109 11.61 -3.81 15.23
C LEU A 109 12.33 -5.07 15.74
N VAL A 110 12.09 -6.20 15.11
CA VAL A 110 12.76 -7.48 15.42
C VAL A 110 14.26 -7.40 15.09
N GLU A 111 14.63 -6.96 13.88
CA GLU A 111 16.03 -6.97 13.43
C GLU A 111 16.92 -5.96 14.14
N THR A 112 16.33 -4.91 14.72
CA THR A 112 17.07 -3.88 15.46
C THR A 112 17.02 -4.08 16.97
N GLY A 113 16.34 -5.13 17.46
CA GLY A 113 16.22 -5.42 18.89
C GLY A 113 15.39 -4.40 19.67
N MET A 114 14.48 -3.69 18.99
CA MET A 114 13.55 -2.75 19.61
C MET A 114 12.38 -3.47 20.32
N VAL A 115 12.22 -4.77 20.08
CA VAL A 115 11.31 -5.66 20.80
C VAL A 115 12.07 -6.89 21.28
N ASP A 116 11.54 -7.58 22.29
CA ASP A 116 12.07 -8.87 22.73
C ASP A 116 11.86 -9.92 21.65
N VAL A 117 12.92 -10.61 21.24
CA VAL A 117 12.90 -11.54 20.11
C VAL A 117 12.92 -12.98 20.61
N SER A 118 11.96 -13.77 20.11
CA SER A 118 11.88 -15.22 20.29
C SER A 118 11.94 -15.93 18.95
N GLU A 119 12.65 -17.08 18.88
CA GLU A 119 12.66 -17.97 17.71
C GLU A 119 11.83 -19.23 18.00
N PRO A 120 11.12 -19.77 17.03
CA PRO A 120 11.07 -19.39 15.61
C PRO A 120 10.03 -18.28 15.30
N TYR A 121 9.28 -17.79 16.27
CA TYR A 121 8.27 -16.77 16.08
C TYR A 121 8.31 -15.72 17.17
N THR A 122 8.17 -14.46 16.76
CA THR A 122 7.98 -13.29 17.62
C THR A 122 6.66 -12.63 17.23
N ASP A 123 5.77 -12.44 18.18
CA ASP A 123 4.56 -11.65 17.96
C ASP A 123 4.89 -10.18 18.25
N VAL A 124 4.50 -9.28 17.36
CA VAL A 124 4.65 -7.83 17.51
C VAL A 124 3.28 -7.19 17.32
N VAL A 125 2.89 -6.35 18.26
CA VAL A 125 1.60 -5.65 18.24
C VAL A 125 1.82 -4.16 18.04
N LEU A 126 1.26 -3.62 16.96
CA LEU A 126 1.31 -2.20 16.65
C LEU A 126 -0.06 -1.56 16.95
N ASP A 127 -0.04 -0.39 17.59
CA ASP A 127 -1.22 0.42 17.84
C ASP A 127 -1.33 1.50 16.75
N ALA A 128 -2.30 1.37 15.86
CA ALA A 128 -2.51 2.28 14.73
C ALA A 128 -3.83 3.06 14.88
N PRO A 129 -4.06 4.13 14.12
CA PRO A 129 -5.35 4.84 14.13
C PRO A 129 -6.56 3.96 13.82
N SER A 130 -6.38 2.86 13.08
CA SER A 130 -7.43 1.86 12.82
C SER A 130 -7.62 0.82 13.94
N GLY A 131 -6.79 0.85 14.98
CA GLY A 131 -6.75 -0.13 16.07
C GLY A 131 -5.50 -1.02 16.05
N LEU A 132 -5.52 -2.08 16.85
CA LEU A 132 -4.38 -2.98 17.00
C LEU A 132 -4.12 -3.82 15.75
N ILE A 133 -2.87 -3.80 15.30
CA ILE A 133 -2.35 -4.63 14.22
C ILE A 133 -1.47 -5.71 14.85
N ARG A 134 -1.98 -6.95 14.87
CA ARG A 134 -1.24 -8.09 15.40
C ARG A 134 -0.46 -8.75 14.28
N THR A 135 0.87 -8.79 14.45
CA THR A 135 1.77 -9.41 13.50
C THR A 135 2.47 -10.59 14.12
N ARG A 136 2.76 -11.59 13.30
CA ARG A 136 3.62 -12.72 13.68
C ARG A 136 4.83 -12.79 12.76
N VAL A 137 5.99 -12.55 13.33
CA VAL A 137 7.27 -12.53 12.63
C VAL A 137 7.94 -13.90 12.76
N LYS A 138 8.20 -14.55 11.63
CA LYS A 138 9.07 -15.75 11.60
C LYS A 138 10.51 -15.31 11.68
N VAL A 139 11.21 -15.70 12.74
CA VAL A 139 12.60 -15.32 13.01
C VAL A 139 13.52 -16.52 12.85
N GLN A 140 14.66 -16.30 12.24
CA GLN A 140 15.73 -17.28 12.11
C GLN A 140 17.10 -16.61 12.16
N ASN A 141 17.92 -16.97 13.11
CA ASN A 141 19.24 -16.37 13.37
C ASN A 141 19.14 -14.84 13.56
N GLY A 142 18.19 -14.39 14.37
CA GLY A 142 17.92 -12.98 14.65
C GLY A 142 17.35 -12.17 13.46
N LYS A 143 17.07 -12.81 12.32
CA LYS A 143 16.57 -12.17 11.11
C LYS A 143 15.09 -12.45 10.90
N ALA A 144 14.30 -11.41 10.66
CA ALA A 144 12.92 -11.54 10.20
C ALA A 144 12.89 -12.16 8.80
N LYS A 145 12.22 -13.29 8.65
CA LYS A 145 12.10 -13.99 7.36
C LYS A 145 10.78 -13.73 6.68
N GLN A 146 9.71 -13.70 7.45
CA GLN A 146 8.36 -13.46 6.99
C GLN A 146 7.56 -12.83 8.11
N VAL A 147 6.60 -11.99 7.76
CA VAL A 147 5.64 -11.42 8.69
C VAL A 147 4.25 -11.74 8.19
N SER A 148 3.44 -12.32 9.05
CA SER A 148 2.02 -12.57 8.81
C SER A 148 1.17 -11.58 9.58
N ILE A 149 0.18 -11.00 8.93
CA ILE A 149 -0.83 -10.12 9.53
C ILE A 149 -2.23 -10.66 9.23
N LEU A 150 -3.12 -10.63 10.21
CA LEU A 150 -4.54 -10.80 9.97
C LEU A 150 -5.12 -9.45 9.51
N ASN A 151 -5.78 -9.46 8.36
CA ASN A 151 -6.41 -8.26 7.85
C ASN A 151 -7.88 -8.20 8.30
N VAL A 152 -8.53 -7.07 8.05
CA VAL A 152 -9.96 -6.87 8.29
C VAL A 152 -10.80 -7.83 7.45
N PRO A 153 -12.08 -8.09 7.83
CA PRO A 153 -12.99 -8.86 7.01
C PRO A 153 -13.04 -8.34 5.58
N ALA A 154 -12.89 -9.24 4.61
CA ALA A 154 -12.90 -8.96 3.19
C ALA A 154 -14.07 -9.66 2.49
N PHE A 155 -14.70 -9.02 1.52
CA PHE A 155 -15.88 -9.56 0.84
C PHE A 155 -16.03 -9.03 -0.58
N LEU A 156 -16.62 -9.84 -1.47
CA LEU A 156 -17.05 -9.43 -2.80
C LEU A 156 -18.32 -8.58 -2.67
N TYR A 157 -18.25 -7.32 -3.12
CA TYR A 157 -19.37 -6.37 -3.02
C TYR A 157 -20.29 -6.40 -4.25
N LYS A 158 -19.70 -6.33 -5.44
CA LYS A 158 -20.41 -6.42 -6.73
C LYS A 158 -19.57 -7.21 -7.71
N GLU A 159 -20.17 -8.13 -8.43
CA GLU A 159 -19.51 -8.91 -9.48
C GLU A 159 -19.99 -8.54 -10.87
N ASN A 160 -19.16 -8.82 -11.88
CA ASN A 160 -19.51 -8.72 -13.31
C ASN A 160 -20.07 -7.33 -13.72
N GLN A 161 -19.55 -6.27 -13.10
CA GLN A 161 -19.89 -4.91 -13.49
C GLN A 161 -19.22 -4.58 -14.82
N THR A 162 -19.81 -3.69 -15.60
CA THR A 162 -19.25 -3.23 -16.87
C THR A 162 -19.26 -1.71 -16.95
N ILE A 163 -18.23 -1.15 -17.56
CA ILE A 163 -18.09 0.29 -17.73
C ILE A 163 -17.41 0.61 -19.07
N ASP A 164 -17.95 1.61 -19.78
CA ASP A 164 -17.35 2.07 -21.03
C ASP A 164 -16.29 3.15 -20.74
N ILE A 165 -15.04 2.87 -21.09
CA ILE A 165 -13.93 3.79 -20.98
C ILE A 165 -13.49 4.22 -22.36
N GLN A 166 -13.57 5.52 -22.62
CA GLN A 166 -13.19 6.08 -23.91
C GLN A 166 -11.77 5.68 -24.32
N GLY A 167 -11.63 5.03 -25.45
CA GLY A 167 -10.35 4.53 -25.98
C GLY A 167 -10.03 3.09 -25.61
N TYR A 168 -10.75 2.49 -24.63
CA TYR A 168 -10.58 1.10 -24.22
C TYR A 168 -11.85 0.25 -24.41
N GLY A 169 -13.02 0.90 -24.65
CA GLY A 169 -14.30 0.21 -24.81
C GLY A 169 -14.88 -0.29 -23.48
N MET A 170 -15.71 -1.32 -23.58
CA MET A 170 -16.38 -1.94 -22.43
C MET A 170 -15.37 -2.76 -21.61
N ILE A 171 -15.18 -2.40 -20.35
CA ILE A 171 -14.33 -3.10 -19.40
C ILE A 171 -15.22 -3.76 -18.35
N GLN A 172 -15.02 -5.06 -18.13
CA GLN A 172 -15.64 -5.81 -17.05
C GLN A 172 -14.77 -5.75 -15.79
N TYR A 173 -15.41 -5.61 -14.62
CA TYR A 173 -14.73 -5.56 -13.34
C TYR A 173 -15.62 -6.05 -12.20
N ASP A 174 -14.98 -6.45 -11.12
CA ASP A 174 -15.65 -6.71 -9.85
C ASP A 174 -15.34 -5.57 -8.86
N ILE A 175 -16.20 -5.39 -7.86
CA ILE A 175 -15.88 -4.51 -6.71
C ILE A 175 -15.79 -5.40 -5.48
N SER A 176 -14.63 -5.38 -4.82
CA SER A 176 -14.36 -6.16 -3.61
C SER A 176 -13.73 -5.30 -2.52
N PHE A 177 -13.99 -5.63 -1.27
CA PHE A 177 -13.45 -4.94 -0.10
C PHE A 177 -12.38 -5.80 0.57
N GLY A 178 -11.20 -5.22 0.83
CA GLY A 178 -10.09 -5.88 1.53
C GLY A 178 -9.41 -4.94 2.55
N GLY A 179 -10.14 -3.93 3.03
CA GLY A 179 -9.66 -2.82 3.86
C GLY A 179 -9.93 -1.45 3.22
N SER A 180 -10.04 -1.43 1.89
CA SER A 180 -10.64 -0.40 1.05
C SER A 180 -11.43 -1.11 -0.05
N PHE A 181 -12.28 -0.39 -0.79
CA PHE A 181 -12.91 -0.94 -1.99
C PHE A 181 -11.95 -0.88 -3.18
N PHE A 182 -11.85 -2.00 -3.87
CA PHE A 182 -11.08 -2.20 -5.08
C PHE A 182 -11.98 -2.48 -6.27
N ALA A 183 -11.65 -1.89 -7.42
CA ALA A 183 -12.13 -2.39 -8.70
C ALA A 183 -11.11 -3.42 -9.21
N LEU A 184 -11.51 -4.68 -9.30
CA LEU A 184 -10.68 -5.79 -9.77
C LEU A 184 -10.88 -5.96 -11.27
N VAL A 185 -9.84 -5.73 -12.06
CA VAL A 185 -9.90 -5.72 -13.54
C VAL A 185 -8.94 -6.75 -14.10
N ASP A 186 -9.45 -7.67 -14.90
CA ASP A 186 -8.61 -8.58 -15.67
C ASP A 186 -7.87 -7.79 -16.77
N ALA A 187 -6.54 -7.74 -16.70
CA ALA A 187 -5.72 -7.02 -17.66
C ALA A 187 -5.69 -7.68 -19.04
N GLU A 188 -5.97 -8.98 -19.12
CA GLU A 188 -5.99 -9.72 -20.39
C GLU A 188 -7.12 -9.25 -21.30
N GLN A 189 -8.28 -8.85 -20.74
CA GLN A 189 -9.41 -8.33 -21.53
C GLN A 189 -9.10 -7.02 -22.26
N ILE A 190 -8.12 -6.25 -21.74
CA ILE A 190 -7.69 -4.97 -22.34
C ILE A 190 -6.38 -5.09 -23.11
N GLY A 191 -5.77 -6.29 -23.14
CA GLY A 191 -4.53 -6.56 -23.88
C GLY A 191 -3.32 -5.82 -23.36
N ILE A 192 -3.26 -5.50 -22.06
CA ILE A 192 -2.13 -4.82 -21.44
C ILE A 192 -1.46 -5.78 -20.45
N ASP A 193 -0.23 -6.19 -20.74
CA ASP A 193 0.55 -7.02 -19.83
C ASP A 193 0.95 -6.25 -18.57
N ILE A 194 0.88 -6.92 -17.42
CA ILE A 194 1.32 -6.37 -16.15
C ILE A 194 2.84 -6.48 -16.07
N THR A 195 3.54 -5.44 -16.53
CA THR A 195 4.99 -5.31 -16.51
C THR A 195 5.40 -3.94 -15.99
N MET A 196 6.66 -3.78 -15.56
CA MET A 196 7.16 -2.48 -15.10
C MET A 196 7.12 -1.40 -16.20
N GLU A 197 7.28 -1.81 -17.47
CA GLU A 197 7.22 -0.92 -18.62
C GLU A 197 5.81 -0.37 -18.89
N ASN A 198 4.78 -1.13 -18.53
CA ASN A 198 3.38 -0.77 -18.76
C ASN A 198 2.72 -0.06 -17.56
N VAL A 199 3.46 0.20 -16.47
CA VAL A 199 2.90 0.82 -15.25
C VAL A 199 2.26 2.18 -15.54
N ASP A 200 2.86 3.01 -16.40
CA ASP A 200 2.30 4.32 -16.73
C ASP A 200 0.93 4.20 -17.43
N ILE A 201 0.77 3.25 -18.35
CA ILE A 201 -0.49 3.00 -19.05
C ILE A 201 -1.55 2.46 -18.07
N LEU A 202 -1.17 1.49 -17.22
CA LEU A 202 -2.05 0.95 -16.18
C LEU A 202 -2.47 2.04 -15.19
N SER A 203 -1.55 2.93 -14.82
CA SER A 203 -1.84 4.08 -13.94
C SER A 203 -2.85 5.04 -14.55
N GLU A 204 -2.68 5.41 -15.83
CA GLU A 204 -3.62 6.28 -16.53
C GLU A 204 -5.02 5.64 -16.63
N LEU A 205 -5.08 4.37 -17.03
CA LEU A 205 -6.35 3.64 -17.11
C LEU A 205 -6.99 3.46 -15.72
N GLY A 206 -6.20 3.12 -14.71
CA GLY A 206 -6.68 2.97 -13.34
C GLY A 206 -7.35 4.25 -12.81
N MET A 207 -6.74 5.42 -13.07
CA MET A 207 -7.34 6.69 -12.67
C MET A 207 -8.60 7.04 -13.45
N LEU A 208 -8.70 6.66 -14.74
CA LEU A 208 -9.93 6.82 -15.52
C LEU A 208 -11.05 5.94 -14.96
N LEU A 209 -10.73 4.69 -14.64
CA LEU A 209 -11.67 3.73 -14.02
C LEU A 209 -12.16 4.24 -12.67
N LEU A 210 -11.26 4.63 -11.75
CA LEU A 210 -11.63 5.17 -10.43
C LEU A 210 -12.59 6.35 -10.55
N LYS A 211 -12.24 7.30 -11.40
CA LYS A 211 -13.08 8.47 -11.61
C LYS A 211 -14.48 8.06 -12.10
N LYS A 212 -14.55 7.25 -13.14
CA LYS A 212 -15.82 6.89 -13.79
C LYS A 212 -16.68 6.00 -12.89
N ILE A 213 -16.07 5.04 -12.18
CA ILE A 213 -16.78 4.16 -11.24
C ILE A 213 -17.40 4.99 -10.11
N ASN A 214 -16.63 5.88 -9.49
CA ASN A 214 -17.13 6.72 -8.40
C ASN A 214 -18.20 7.75 -8.84
N GLU A 215 -18.22 8.15 -10.13
CA GLU A 215 -19.26 8.99 -10.69
C GLU A 215 -20.57 8.23 -10.96
N THR A 216 -20.52 6.92 -11.20
CA THR A 216 -21.65 6.17 -11.75
C THR A 216 -22.15 5.03 -10.87
N VAL A 217 -21.33 4.51 -9.96
CA VAL A 217 -21.67 3.35 -9.13
C VAL A 217 -21.79 3.76 -7.66
N PRO A 218 -22.97 3.68 -7.04
CA PRO A 218 -23.12 3.95 -5.62
C PRO A 218 -22.43 2.85 -4.80
N ILE A 219 -21.53 3.27 -3.92
CA ILE A 219 -20.79 2.41 -2.99
C ILE A 219 -21.20 2.76 -1.57
N LYS A 220 -21.38 1.75 -0.74
CA LYS A 220 -21.60 1.92 0.71
C LYS A 220 -21.19 0.64 1.45
N HIS A 221 -20.19 0.78 2.32
CA HIS A 221 -19.83 -0.31 3.22
C HIS A 221 -20.96 -0.56 4.26
N PRO A 222 -21.28 -1.82 4.62
CA PRO A 222 -22.39 -2.12 5.52
C PRO A 222 -22.28 -1.46 6.91
N TYR A 223 -21.06 -1.29 7.42
CA TYR A 223 -20.82 -0.82 8.80
C TYR A 223 -19.94 0.44 8.90
N LEU A 224 -19.16 0.76 7.87
CA LEU A 224 -18.21 1.86 7.88
C LEU A 224 -18.69 2.99 6.97
N ASP A 225 -18.28 4.21 7.27
CA ASP A 225 -18.56 5.37 6.41
C ASP A 225 -17.57 5.43 5.24
N ILE A 226 -17.62 4.38 4.39
CA ILE A 226 -16.82 4.26 3.17
C ILE A 226 -17.78 4.20 1.99
N THR A 227 -17.65 5.17 1.08
CA THR A 227 -18.59 5.40 -0.04
C THR A 227 -17.90 5.50 -1.39
N THR A 228 -16.60 5.18 -1.48
CA THR A 228 -15.80 5.27 -2.69
C THR A 228 -15.04 3.98 -2.98
N VAL A 229 -14.74 3.75 -4.24
CA VAL A 229 -13.68 2.83 -4.68
C VAL A 229 -12.40 3.64 -4.73
N ASP A 230 -11.38 3.23 -3.97
CA ASP A 230 -10.16 3.99 -3.82
C ASP A 230 -8.99 3.46 -4.64
N LEU A 231 -9.05 2.19 -5.07
CA LEU A 231 -7.97 1.51 -5.78
C LEU A 231 -8.52 0.70 -6.96
N VAL A 232 -7.70 0.61 -8.03
CA VAL A 232 -7.90 -0.37 -9.11
C VAL A 232 -6.80 -1.40 -9.02
N GLU A 233 -7.19 -2.66 -8.99
CA GLU A 233 -6.27 -3.79 -9.09
C GLU A 233 -6.41 -4.44 -10.45
N PHE A 234 -5.41 -4.25 -11.29
CA PHE A 234 -5.25 -5.04 -12.51
C PHE A 234 -4.64 -6.39 -12.14
N TYR A 235 -5.21 -7.48 -12.64
CA TYR A 235 -4.69 -8.83 -12.44
C TYR A 235 -4.62 -9.61 -13.75
N SER A 236 -3.77 -10.61 -13.80
CA SER A 236 -3.62 -11.52 -14.95
C SER A 236 -3.08 -12.87 -14.51
N HIS A 237 -3.00 -13.81 -15.43
CA HIS A 237 -2.18 -15.01 -15.26
C HIS A 237 -0.70 -14.63 -15.09
N THR A 238 0.09 -15.56 -14.58
CA THR A 238 1.54 -15.43 -14.43
C THR A 238 2.25 -16.70 -14.86
N ASP A 239 3.41 -16.53 -15.51
CA ASP A 239 4.29 -17.64 -15.86
C ASP A 239 5.22 -18.06 -14.71
N LYS A 240 5.12 -17.36 -13.56
CA LYS A 240 5.97 -17.65 -12.40
C LYS A 240 5.53 -18.92 -11.67
N PRO A 241 6.36 -19.99 -11.61
CA PRO A 241 5.92 -21.31 -11.14
C PRO A 241 5.42 -21.38 -9.69
N LYS A 242 5.61 -20.32 -8.90
CA LYS A 242 5.25 -20.26 -7.47
C LYS A 242 4.14 -19.27 -7.19
N ALA A 243 3.56 -18.66 -8.21
CA ALA A 243 2.48 -17.70 -8.06
C ALA A 243 1.22 -18.21 -8.77
N ASP A 244 0.06 -17.88 -8.22
CA ASP A 244 -1.23 -18.24 -8.80
C ASP A 244 -1.69 -17.20 -9.80
N MET A 245 -1.42 -15.91 -9.51
CA MET A 245 -1.78 -14.77 -10.35
C MET A 245 -0.76 -13.64 -10.16
N LYS A 246 -0.84 -12.62 -11.02
CA LYS A 246 -0.05 -11.40 -10.99
C LYS A 246 -0.94 -10.17 -10.87
N ASN A 247 -0.47 -9.12 -10.20
CA ASN A 247 -1.21 -7.85 -10.10
C ASN A 247 -0.35 -6.59 -10.25
N CYS A 248 -1.07 -5.49 -10.48
CA CYS A 248 -0.60 -4.13 -10.33
C CYS A 248 -1.74 -3.30 -9.73
N VAL A 249 -1.53 -2.71 -8.56
CA VAL A 249 -2.53 -1.89 -7.87
C VAL A 249 -2.24 -0.41 -8.10
N ILE A 250 -3.26 0.33 -8.55
CA ILE A 250 -3.19 1.76 -8.82
C ILE A 250 -4.06 2.51 -7.80
N PHE A 251 -3.51 3.57 -7.22
CA PHE A 251 -4.16 4.36 -6.17
C PHE A 251 -3.69 5.82 -6.12
N GLY A 252 -4.29 6.62 -5.24
CA GLY A 252 -3.85 7.97 -4.92
C GLY A 252 -3.78 8.89 -6.14
N MET A 253 -2.60 9.43 -6.42
CA MET A 253 -2.32 10.31 -7.57
C MET A 253 -1.65 9.54 -8.72
N ALA A 254 -2.25 8.42 -9.14
CA ALA A 254 -1.72 7.51 -10.16
C ALA A 254 -0.43 6.80 -9.70
N GLN A 255 -0.34 6.47 -8.42
CA GLN A 255 0.74 5.66 -7.85
C GLN A 255 0.46 4.19 -8.13
N ALA A 256 1.51 3.40 -8.29
CA ALA A 256 1.43 1.95 -8.42
C ALA A 256 2.14 1.28 -7.24
N ASP A 257 1.48 0.33 -6.59
CA ASP A 257 2.10 -0.49 -5.53
C ASP A 257 3.18 -1.39 -6.15
N ARG A 258 4.38 -1.38 -5.58
CA ARG A 258 5.49 -2.26 -5.99
C ARG A 258 5.34 -3.64 -5.39
N SER A 259 4.65 -3.75 -4.27
CA SER A 259 4.33 -5.03 -3.64
C SER A 259 3.05 -5.64 -4.24
N PRO A 260 2.71 -6.90 -3.91
CA PRO A 260 1.41 -7.47 -4.31
C PRO A 260 0.18 -6.82 -3.66
N CYS A 261 0.36 -5.80 -2.81
CA CYS A 261 -0.68 -5.13 -2.04
C CYS A 261 -1.43 -6.04 -1.05
N GLY A 262 -1.29 -5.80 0.26
CA GLY A 262 -1.94 -6.65 1.27
C GLY A 262 -3.46 -6.57 1.24
N THR A 263 -4.01 -5.35 1.13
CA THR A 263 -5.46 -5.12 1.04
C THR A 263 -6.02 -5.55 -0.33
N GLY A 264 -5.26 -5.37 -1.42
CA GLY A 264 -5.61 -5.86 -2.75
C GLY A 264 -5.64 -7.40 -2.79
N THR A 265 -4.60 -8.06 -2.28
CA THR A 265 -4.58 -9.54 -2.13
C THR A 265 -5.80 -10.01 -1.34
N SER A 266 -6.18 -9.32 -0.26
CA SER A 266 -7.35 -9.66 0.55
C SER A 266 -8.66 -9.50 -0.24
N ALA A 267 -8.81 -8.42 -1.00
CA ALA A 267 -9.97 -8.16 -1.85
C ALA A 267 -10.08 -9.20 -2.98
N LYS A 268 -8.95 -9.58 -3.62
CA LYS A 268 -8.92 -10.62 -4.65
C LYS A 268 -9.29 -11.98 -4.09
N MET A 269 -8.72 -12.36 -2.95
CA MET A 269 -9.06 -13.64 -2.29
C MET A 269 -10.53 -13.72 -1.91
N ALA A 270 -11.13 -12.62 -1.43
CA ALA A 270 -12.55 -12.57 -1.10
C ALA A 270 -13.42 -12.76 -2.36
N ALA A 271 -13.03 -12.17 -3.49
CA ALA A 271 -13.72 -12.38 -4.76
C ALA A 271 -13.59 -13.83 -5.23
N LEU A 272 -12.40 -14.42 -5.19
CA LEU A 272 -12.18 -15.83 -5.55
C LEU A 272 -12.97 -16.79 -4.62
N TYR A 273 -12.98 -16.51 -3.31
CA TYR A 273 -13.74 -17.29 -2.34
C TYR A 273 -15.25 -17.24 -2.61
N ALA A 274 -15.80 -16.05 -2.84
CA ALA A 274 -17.22 -15.88 -3.14
C ALA A 274 -17.64 -16.61 -4.42
N LYS A 275 -16.75 -16.66 -5.42
CA LYS A 275 -16.95 -17.39 -6.69
C LYS A 275 -16.69 -18.90 -6.59
N GLY A 276 -16.21 -19.39 -5.43
CA GLY A 276 -15.88 -20.81 -5.23
C GLY A 276 -14.56 -21.25 -5.86
N GLU A 277 -13.70 -20.31 -6.24
CA GLU A 277 -12.40 -20.52 -6.88
C GLU A 277 -11.24 -20.63 -5.87
N LEU A 278 -11.47 -20.22 -4.62
CA LEU A 278 -10.52 -20.34 -3.51
C LEU A 278 -11.21 -20.97 -2.30
N ALA A 279 -10.60 -21.97 -1.68
CA ALA A 279 -11.11 -22.58 -0.44
C ALA A 279 -10.44 -21.96 0.80
N LEU A 280 -11.08 -22.11 1.98
CA LEU A 280 -10.45 -21.78 3.26
C LEU A 280 -9.17 -22.61 3.43
N HIS A 281 -8.18 -22.00 4.09
CA HIS A 281 -6.88 -22.61 4.40
C HIS A 281 -6.07 -23.06 3.18
N THR A 282 -6.41 -22.52 2.00
CA THR A 282 -5.63 -22.73 0.78
C THR A 282 -4.73 -21.52 0.55
N PRO A 283 -3.40 -21.69 0.46
CA PRO A 283 -2.51 -20.59 0.12
C PRO A 283 -2.84 -20.03 -1.26
N PHE A 284 -2.85 -18.71 -1.37
CA PHE A 284 -2.94 -17.95 -2.61
C PHE A 284 -1.69 -17.09 -2.74
N VAL A 285 -0.88 -17.35 -3.74
CA VAL A 285 0.39 -16.64 -3.96
C VAL A 285 0.22 -15.61 -5.07
N TYR A 286 0.34 -14.36 -4.70
CA TYR A 286 0.19 -13.23 -5.61
C TYR A 286 1.53 -12.62 -5.96
N GLU A 287 1.79 -12.46 -7.25
CA GLU A 287 2.96 -11.78 -7.79
C GLU A 287 2.65 -10.31 -8.06
N SER A 288 3.55 -9.42 -7.68
CA SER A 288 3.45 -7.99 -8.02
C SER A 288 4.01 -7.68 -9.40
N VAL A 289 3.79 -6.45 -9.84
CA VAL A 289 4.39 -5.90 -11.08
C VAL A 289 5.93 -5.98 -11.07
N THR A 290 6.57 -5.95 -9.88
CA THR A 290 8.03 -6.09 -9.72
C THR A 290 8.51 -7.54 -9.65
N GLY A 291 7.58 -8.51 -9.66
CA GLY A 291 7.89 -9.94 -9.54
C GLY A 291 8.06 -10.41 -8.09
N SER A 292 7.78 -9.58 -7.09
CA SER A 292 7.77 -9.96 -5.68
C SER A 292 6.50 -10.72 -5.30
N LEU A 293 6.51 -11.44 -4.17
CA LEU A 293 5.42 -12.33 -3.80
C LEU A 293 4.86 -12.03 -2.41
N PHE A 294 3.52 -12.02 -2.28
CA PHE A 294 2.82 -12.26 -1.02
C PHE A 294 2.12 -13.61 -1.05
N THR A 295 1.94 -14.19 0.13
CA THR A 295 1.07 -15.35 0.30
C THR A 295 -0.13 -14.93 1.14
N GLY A 296 -1.31 -15.12 0.61
CA GLY A 296 -2.57 -14.94 1.30
C GLY A 296 -3.18 -16.28 1.71
N GLU A 297 -3.97 -16.29 2.78
CA GLU A 297 -4.77 -17.43 3.23
C GLU A 297 -6.11 -16.94 3.77
N ALA A 298 -7.21 -17.47 3.29
CA ALA A 298 -8.53 -17.26 3.87
C ALA A 298 -8.66 -18.12 5.13
N THR A 299 -8.52 -17.53 6.31
CA THR A 299 -8.44 -18.29 7.58
C THR A 299 -9.81 -18.64 8.16
N LYS A 300 -10.84 -17.86 7.84
CA LYS A 300 -12.19 -18.04 8.37
C LYS A 300 -13.20 -17.37 7.47
N GLU A 301 -14.37 -18.01 7.33
CA GLU A 301 -15.57 -17.38 6.76
C GLU A 301 -16.23 -16.45 7.79
N VAL A 302 -16.75 -15.32 7.32
CA VAL A 302 -17.49 -14.33 8.12
C VAL A 302 -18.62 -13.73 7.31
N GLU A 303 -19.60 -13.15 7.98
CA GLU A 303 -20.65 -12.33 7.36
C GLU A 303 -20.36 -10.85 7.58
N VAL A 304 -20.47 -10.04 6.53
CA VAL A 304 -20.33 -8.58 6.57
C VAL A 304 -21.59 -7.95 5.97
N GLY A 305 -22.56 -7.62 6.84
CA GLY A 305 -23.92 -7.31 6.39
C GLY A 305 -24.54 -8.52 5.67
N ASP A 306 -24.98 -8.32 4.44
CA ASP A 306 -25.54 -9.37 3.58
C ASP A 306 -24.48 -10.10 2.74
N TYR A 307 -23.19 -9.81 2.93
CA TYR A 307 -22.09 -10.35 2.14
C TYR A 307 -21.40 -11.50 2.85
N ARG A 308 -21.18 -12.59 2.13
CA ARG A 308 -20.29 -13.67 2.53
C ARG A 308 -18.84 -13.21 2.35
N GLY A 309 -18.08 -13.21 3.43
CA GLY A 309 -16.70 -12.72 3.44
C GLY A 309 -15.73 -13.69 4.10
N ILE A 310 -14.48 -13.28 4.17
CA ILE A 310 -13.38 -14.03 4.78
C ILE A 310 -12.58 -13.14 5.74
N ILE A 311 -11.86 -13.75 6.67
CA ILE A 311 -10.75 -13.14 7.39
C ILE A 311 -9.47 -13.55 6.65
N PRO A 312 -8.82 -12.64 5.92
CA PRO A 312 -7.58 -12.94 5.22
C PRO A 312 -6.38 -12.79 6.15
N GLN A 313 -5.43 -13.71 6.04
CA GLN A 313 -4.07 -13.56 6.54
C GLN A 313 -3.14 -13.29 5.37
N ILE A 314 -2.30 -12.26 5.48
CA ILE A 314 -1.32 -11.91 4.46
C ILE A 314 0.08 -12.12 5.04
N THR A 315 0.93 -12.78 4.29
CA THR A 315 2.32 -13.04 4.66
C THR A 315 3.26 -12.47 3.60
N GLY A 316 4.19 -11.64 4.05
CA GLY A 316 5.22 -11.04 3.21
C GLY A 316 6.57 -10.97 3.91
N SER A 317 7.57 -10.45 3.21
CA SER A 317 8.92 -10.22 3.75
C SER A 317 9.34 -8.77 3.54
N ALA A 318 10.16 -8.25 4.43
CA ALA A 318 10.76 -6.93 4.30
C ALA A 318 12.28 -7.01 4.46
N TYR A 319 12.96 -6.02 3.91
CA TYR A 319 14.41 -5.94 3.88
C TYR A 319 14.87 -4.54 4.24
N MET A 320 15.78 -4.44 5.21
CA MET A 320 16.41 -3.17 5.59
C MET A 320 17.32 -2.71 4.44
N THR A 321 17.20 -1.43 4.06
CA THR A 321 18.02 -0.80 3.02
C THR A 321 19.02 0.18 3.59
N GLY A 322 18.75 0.74 4.79
CA GLY A 322 19.69 1.64 5.46
C GLY A 322 19.18 2.16 6.79
N MET A 323 20.10 2.75 7.52
CA MET A 323 19.81 3.56 8.71
C MET A 323 20.34 4.96 8.43
N ASN A 324 19.49 5.97 8.60
CA ASN A 324 19.79 7.33 8.17
C ASN A 324 19.54 8.34 9.29
N THR A 325 20.27 9.45 9.23
CA THR A 325 19.95 10.68 9.94
C THR A 325 19.62 11.74 8.89
N TRP A 326 18.39 12.23 8.92
CA TRP A 326 17.91 13.29 8.04
C TRP A 326 17.98 14.63 8.75
N LEU A 327 18.52 15.62 8.09
CA LEU A 327 18.76 16.94 8.65
C LEU A 327 17.86 17.97 7.97
N LEU A 328 17.26 18.85 8.75
CA LEU A 328 16.57 20.05 8.26
C LEU A 328 17.45 21.26 8.52
N ASP A 329 17.84 21.92 7.44
CA ASP A 329 18.66 23.14 7.46
C ASP A 329 17.74 24.34 7.27
N PRO A 330 17.62 25.26 8.23
CA PRO A 330 16.74 26.43 8.13
C PRO A 330 17.13 27.40 6.98
N GLU A 331 18.32 27.26 6.41
CA GLU A 331 18.77 28.02 5.25
C GLU A 331 18.41 27.33 3.90
N ASP A 332 17.96 26.06 3.94
CA ASP A 332 17.57 25.33 2.73
C ASP A 332 16.15 25.76 2.29
N PRO A 333 16.01 26.45 1.13
CA PRO A 333 14.68 26.87 0.66
C PRO A 333 13.75 25.71 0.27
N LEU A 334 14.26 24.48 0.22
CA LEU A 334 13.53 23.25 -0.12
C LEU A 334 13.45 22.28 1.06
N GLU A 335 13.70 22.73 2.28
CA GLU A 335 13.74 21.89 3.47
C GLU A 335 12.44 21.07 3.69
N LEU A 336 11.29 21.66 3.36
CA LEU A 336 9.98 21.01 3.52
C LEU A 336 9.61 20.05 2.38
N GLY A 337 10.51 19.88 1.41
CA GLY A 337 10.32 18.98 0.29
C GLY A 337 9.40 19.50 -0.80
N PHE A 338 9.42 18.81 -1.94
CA PHE A 338 8.62 19.12 -3.12
C PHE A 338 8.28 17.85 -3.91
N LEU A 339 7.34 17.94 -4.83
CA LEU A 339 7.04 16.91 -5.82
C LEU A 339 7.05 17.50 -7.23
N LEU A 340 7.70 16.81 -8.15
CA LEU A 340 7.65 17.14 -9.57
C LEU A 340 6.48 16.42 -10.25
N GLY A 341 5.85 17.09 -11.21
CA GLY A 341 4.87 16.46 -12.10
C GLY A 341 3.48 16.22 -11.49
N THR A 342 3.17 16.79 -10.32
CA THR A 342 1.87 16.66 -9.64
C THR A 342 0.70 17.34 -10.39
N GLN A 343 0.98 18.13 -11.42
CA GLN A 343 -0.03 18.65 -12.35
C GLN A 343 0.19 18.07 -13.76
N LYS A 344 -0.05 16.78 -13.95
CA LYS A 344 -0.43 16.33 -15.30
C LYS A 344 -1.78 16.98 -15.60
N LYS A 345 -1.79 18.11 -16.31
CA LYS A 345 -3.01 18.59 -16.99
C LYS A 345 -3.52 17.39 -17.78
N ALA A 346 -4.83 17.10 -17.68
CA ALA A 346 -5.44 16.08 -18.54
C ALA A 346 -4.92 16.28 -19.97
N PRO A 347 -4.41 15.23 -20.66
CA PRO A 347 -3.91 15.35 -22.00
C PRO A 347 -4.92 16.13 -22.84
N LYS A 348 -4.47 17.11 -23.64
CA LYS A 348 -5.35 17.77 -24.59
C LYS A 348 -5.94 16.70 -25.49
N GLU A 349 -7.20 16.85 -25.88
CA GLU A 349 -7.97 15.87 -26.67
C GLU A 349 -7.23 15.37 -27.94
N SER A 350 -6.36 16.21 -28.52
CA SER A 350 -5.49 15.88 -29.66
C SER A 350 -4.38 14.87 -29.35
N ASP A 351 -3.87 14.83 -28.13
CA ASP A 351 -2.80 13.92 -27.73
C ASP A 351 -3.36 12.54 -27.35
N ARG A 352 -4.59 12.52 -26.78
CA ARG A 352 -5.34 11.27 -26.50
C ARG A 352 -5.63 10.48 -27.79
N SER A 353 -6.07 11.17 -28.84
CA SER A 353 -6.40 10.54 -30.14
C SER A 353 -5.15 9.95 -30.84
N ARG A 354 -3.96 10.48 -30.57
CA ARG A 354 -2.69 9.98 -31.13
C ARG A 354 -2.21 8.71 -30.43
N ILE A 355 -2.29 8.67 -29.08
CA ILE A 355 -1.84 7.53 -28.27
C ILE A 355 -2.76 6.33 -28.53
N VAL A 356 -4.07 6.53 -28.54
CA VAL A 356 -5.07 5.47 -28.83
C VAL A 356 -4.94 4.96 -30.25
N ARG A 357 -4.70 5.85 -31.24
CA ARG A 357 -4.52 5.43 -32.64
C ARG A 357 -3.19 4.68 -32.84
N ALA A 358 -2.12 5.06 -32.13
CA ALA A 358 -0.83 4.34 -32.20
C ALA A 358 -0.92 2.95 -31.54
N ALA A 359 -1.60 2.83 -30.40
CA ALA A 359 -1.85 1.54 -29.76
C ALA A 359 -2.74 0.65 -30.66
N TRP A 360 -3.82 1.21 -31.22
CA TRP A 360 -4.74 0.47 -32.11
C TRP A 360 -4.06 0.01 -33.41
N GLN A 361 -3.18 0.81 -34.02
CA GLN A 361 -2.40 0.43 -35.21
C GLN A 361 -1.37 -0.66 -34.90
N LEU A 362 -0.69 -0.61 -33.76
CA LEU A 362 0.25 -1.65 -33.33
C LEU A 362 -0.40 -3.03 -33.12
N PHE A 363 -1.66 -3.06 -32.68
CA PHE A 363 -2.41 -4.31 -32.47
C PHE A 363 -3.03 -4.87 -33.76
N HIS A 364 -3.33 -4.05 -34.77
CA HIS A 364 -4.00 -4.50 -36.02
C HIS A 364 -3.05 -4.70 -37.20
N GLU A 365 -1.80 -4.22 -37.14
CA GLU A 365 -0.78 -4.45 -38.19
C GLU A 365 0.13 -5.67 -37.94
N LYS A 366 -0.01 -6.34 -36.78
CA LYS A 366 0.74 -7.57 -36.43
C LYS A 366 -0.14 -8.81 -36.21
N GLY A 367 -1.39 -8.78 -36.65
CA GLY A 367 -2.31 -9.93 -36.66
C GLY A 367 -2.17 -10.79 -37.89
#